data_09ab4b78721ae1b92af098e8e5e02607
#
_entry.id   09ab4b78721ae1b92af098e8e5e02607
#
_cell.length_a   1.000
_cell.length_b   1.000
_cell.length_c   1.000
_cell.angle_alpha   90.00
_cell.angle_beta   90.00
_cell.angle_gamma   90.00
#
_symmetry.space_group_name_H-M   'P 1'
#
loop_
_entity.id
_entity.type
_entity.pdbx_description
1 polymer ?
#
loop_
_entity_poly.entity_id
_entity_poly.type
_entity_poly.pdbx_seq_one_letter_code
_entity_poly.pdbx_strand_id
1 'polypeptide(L)'
;MPDLLYSRKNFILAERTPTEKMTSESTLATLHSFHSDLKSAIELVYDKCGLDLTDPKLNSESLAYGACSFRLNGKVIQHRVSKITPTKTGQFVTIWKRSSSGITEPFDILDDIDFIVITSRSGDNFGQFIFPKSVLVDQEIITRNGKGGKRGMRVYPPWDTATNKQAEKTQSWQANYFLTINNHAATCLNLTKKLFFQTKEKE
;
A
#
# COMPACT_ATOMS: atom_id res chain seq x y z
N MET A 1 -13.67 -21.43 65.75
CA MET A 1 -14.34 -21.05 64.52
C MET A 1 -13.57 -19.84 64.01
N PRO A 2 -12.65 -19.96 63.03
CA PRO A 2 -11.94 -18.78 62.48
C PRO A 2 -12.61 -18.31 61.22
N ASP A 3 -12.69 -16.96 61.14
CA ASP A 3 -13.25 -16.15 60.05
C ASP A 3 -12.45 -16.32 58.75
N LEU A 4 -13.16 -16.54 57.66
CA LEU A 4 -12.67 -16.56 56.30
C LEU A 4 -12.76 -15.11 55.73
N LEU A 5 -11.62 -14.40 55.78
CA LEU A 5 -11.42 -13.13 55.08
C LEU A 5 -11.24 -13.38 53.61
N TYR A 6 -12.24 -13.05 52.81
CA TYR A 6 -12.19 -13.09 51.35
C TYR A 6 -11.50 -11.83 50.82
N SER A 7 -10.24 -11.99 50.48
CA SER A 7 -9.47 -10.91 49.86
C SER A 7 -9.91 -10.70 48.41
N ARG A 8 -10.65 -9.63 48.13
CA ARG A 8 -10.93 -9.14 46.80
C ARG A 8 -9.67 -8.53 46.21
N LYS A 9 -9.01 -9.23 45.31
CA LYS A 9 -7.99 -8.63 44.43
C LYS A 9 -8.70 -7.76 43.40
N ASN A 10 -8.59 -6.45 43.61
CA ASN A 10 -8.95 -5.46 42.58
C ASN A 10 -7.99 -5.61 41.41
N PHE A 11 -8.47 -6.18 40.30
CA PHE A 11 -7.84 -6.05 39.00
C PHE A 11 -8.07 -4.61 38.51
N ILE A 12 -7.09 -3.75 38.71
CA ILE A 12 -7.03 -2.46 38.05
C ILE A 12 -6.70 -2.73 36.59
N LEU A 13 -7.71 -2.65 35.72
CA LEU A 13 -7.49 -2.50 34.30
C LEU A 13 -6.75 -1.19 34.08
N ALA A 14 -5.44 -1.28 33.86
CA ALA A 14 -4.67 -0.16 33.39
C ALA A 14 -5.21 0.21 31.99
N GLU A 15 -6.01 1.27 31.94
CA GLU A 15 -6.32 1.95 30.67
C GLU A 15 -4.98 2.36 30.02
N ARG A 16 -4.65 1.71 28.91
CA ARG A 16 -3.53 2.13 28.07
C ARG A 16 -3.91 3.48 27.48
N THR A 17 -3.37 4.55 28.06
CA THR A 17 -3.36 5.86 27.43
C THR A 17 -2.78 5.72 26.02
N PRO A 18 -3.41 6.35 24.98
CA PRO A 18 -2.81 6.41 23.65
C PRO A 18 -1.45 7.07 23.79
N THR A 19 -0.39 6.33 23.49
CA THR A 19 0.97 6.89 23.41
C THR A 19 0.91 7.89 22.27
N GLU A 20 0.87 9.18 22.55
CA GLU A 20 1.09 10.23 21.57
C GLU A 20 2.46 9.96 20.94
N LYS A 21 2.46 9.45 19.70
CA LYS A 21 3.67 9.29 18.93
C LYS A 21 4.21 10.68 18.65
N MET A 22 5.31 11.02 19.29
CA MET A 22 6.11 12.20 18.94
C MET A 22 6.67 11.98 17.54
N THR A 23 5.91 12.38 16.54
CA THR A 23 6.38 12.41 15.16
C THR A 23 7.32 13.59 15.02
N SER A 24 8.55 13.37 14.55
CA SER A 24 9.51 14.47 14.37
C SER A 24 8.97 15.49 13.35
N GLU A 25 9.36 16.76 13.49
CA GLU A 25 8.96 17.81 12.52
C GLU A 25 9.31 17.45 11.07
N SER A 26 10.46 16.80 10.85
CA SER A 26 10.89 16.33 9.54
C SER A 26 9.95 15.26 8.97
N THR A 27 9.46 14.36 9.80
CA THR A 27 8.48 13.33 9.40
C THR A 27 7.15 13.97 9.00
N LEU A 28 6.65 14.93 9.80
CA LEU A 28 5.43 15.68 9.47
C LEU A 28 5.57 16.45 8.16
N ALA A 29 6.68 17.17 7.95
CA ALA A 29 6.94 17.89 6.71
C ALA A 29 6.94 16.95 5.49
N THR A 30 7.52 15.76 5.61
CA THR A 30 7.51 14.76 4.54
C THR A 30 6.11 14.25 4.24
N LEU A 31 5.30 13.94 5.27
CA LEU A 31 3.91 13.53 5.10
C LEU A 31 3.06 14.61 4.42
N HIS A 32 3.28 15.88 4.79
CA HIS A 32 2.61 17.03 4.13
C HIS A 32 2.92 17.14 2.64
N SER A 33 4.11 16.68 2.23
CA SER A 33 4.57 16.68 0.83
C SER A 33 4.09 15.49 0.01
N PHE A 34 3.41 14.51 0.60
CA PHE A 34 2.84 13.38 -0.13
C PHE A 34 1.73 13.84 -1.10
N HIS A 35 1.54 13.06 -2.16
CA HIS A 35 0.44 13.27 -3.12
C HIS A 35 -0.91 13.30 -2.39
N SER A 36 -1.82 14.19 -2.81
CA SER A 36 -3.13 14.37 -2.18
C SER A 36 -3.92 13.06 -2.04
N ASP A 37 -3.90 12.23 -3.07
CA ASP A 37 -4.60 10.93 -3.05
C ASP A 37 -4.01 9.96 -2.02
N LEU A 38 -2.68 9.98 -1.79
CA LEU A 38 -2.10 9.17 -0.72
C LEU A 38 -2.52 9.70 0.66
N LYS A 39 -2.53 11.02 0.85
CA LYS A 39 -3.01 11.63 2.10
C LYS A 39 -4.46 11.25 2.39
N SER A 40 -5.33 11.31 1.37
CA SER A 40 -6.72 10.84 1.50
C SER A 40 -6.81 9.36 1.87
N ALA A 41 -5.96 8.49 1.31
CA ALA A 41 -5.93 7.07 1.67
C ALA A 41 -5.45 6.84 3.11
N ILE A 42 -4.47 7.63 3.58
CA ILE A 42 -4.01 7.58 4.96
C ILE A 42 -5.18 7.92 5.91
N GLU A 43 -5.82 9.07 5.72
CA GLU A 43 -6.92 9.54 6.57
C GLU A 43 -8.15 8.62 6.55
N LEU A 44 -8.53 8.16 5.36
CA LEU A 44 -9.76 7.37 5.18
C LEU A 44 -9.59 5.89 5.54
N VAL A 45 -8.37 5.36 5.47
CA VAL A 45 -8.11 3.93 5.63
C VAL A 45 -7.06 3.65 6.68
N TYR A 46 -5.82 4.14 6.52
CA TYR A 46 -4.73 3.68 7.36
C TYR A 46 -4.91 4.09 8.80
N ASP A 47 -5.27 5.35 9.06
CA ASP A 47 -5.53 5.86 10.41
C ASP A 47 -6.74 5.15 11.05
N LYS A 48 -7.82 4.97 10.28
CA LYS A 48 -9.02 4.26 10.76
C LYS A 48 -8.78 2.76 11.03
N CYS A 49 -7.80 2.16 10.34
CA CYS A 49 -7.37 0.79 10.59
C CYS A 49 -6.39 0.68 11.76
N GLY A 50 -5.92 1.81 12.33
CA GLY A 50 -4.86 1.84 13.32
C GLY A 50 -3.52 1.38 12.76
N LEU A 51 -3.25 1.62 11.45
CA LEU A 51 -1.99 1.26 10.83
C LEU A 51 -0.95 2.33 11.12
N ASP A 52 0.20 1.88 11.59
CA ASP A 52 1.32 2.73 11.95
C ASP A 52 2.19 3.05 10.75
N LEU A 53 2.16 4.32 10.29
CA LEU A 53 3.02 4.81 9.21
C LEU A 53 4.27 5.45 9.79
N THR A 54 5.44 4.88 9.42
CA THR A 54 6.76 5.36 9.85
C THR A 54 7.72 5.51 8.66
N ASP A 55 8.85 6.17 8.87
CA ASP A 55 9.93 6.35 7.89
C ASP A 55 9.49 6.89 6.51
N PRO A 56 8.67 7.96 6.43
CA PRO A 56 8.23 8.50 5.16
C PRO A 56 9.41 9.13 4.40
N LYS A 57 9.55 8.77 3.12
CA LYS A 57 10.57 9.30 2.21
C LYS A 57 9.96 9.64 0.86
N LEU A 58 10.22 10.84 0.37
CA LEU A 58 9.91 11.21 -1.02
C LEU A 58 10.97 10.62 -1.93
N ASN A 59 10.54 10.02 -3.03
CA ASN A 59 11.46 9.61 -4.08
C ASN A 59 11.53 10.75 -5.10
N SER A 60 12.69 11.39 -5.24
CA SER A 60 12.91 12.49 -6.20
C SER A 60 12.58 12.06 -7.63
N GLU A 61 12.66 10.78 -7.89
CA GLU A 61 12.36 10.15 -9.16
C GLU A 61 10.90 9.76 -9.23
N SER A 62 10.29 9.96 -10.40
CA SER A 62 8.85 9.69 -10.59
C SER A 62 7.94 10.55 -9.70
N LEU A 63 8.35 11.76 -9.32
CA LEU A 63 7.52 12.72 -8.55
C LEU A 63 6.14 12.92 -9.19
N ALA A 64 6.10 12.97 -10.53
CA ALA A 64 4.86 13.09 -11.30
C ALA A 64 3.88 11.91 -11.04
N TYR A 65 4.34 10.81 -10.47
CA TYR A 65 3.57 9.64 -10.05
C TYR A 65 3.46 9.52 -8.52
N GLY A 66 3.63 10.62 -7.80
CA GLY A 66 3.53 10.65 -6.34
C GLY A 66 4.43 9.63 -5.65
N ALA A 67 5.65 9.42 -6.21
CA ALA A 67 6.56 8.39 -5.76
C ALA A 67 7.08 8.68 -4.35
N CYS A 68 6.84 7.77 -3.44
CA CYS A 68 7.36 7.80 -2.08
C CYS A 68 7.50 6.39 -1.52
N SER A 69 8.19 6.27 -0.41
CA SER A 69 8.27 5.03 0.38
C SER A 69 8.03 5.33 1.85
N PHE A 70 7.52 4.34 2.58
CA PHE A 70 7.27 4.41 4.01
C PHE A 70 7.15 2.99 4.57
N ARG A 71 7.11 2.87 5.90
CA ARG A 71 6.72 1.62 6.55
C ARG A 71 5.29 1.71 7.03
N LEU A 72 4.54 0.62 6.88
CA LEU A 72 3.18 0.49 7.40
C LEU A 72 3.12 -0.76 8.30
N ASN A 73 2.99 -0.56 9.62
CA ASN A 73 3.18 -1.62 10.62
C ASN A 73 4.48 -2.40 10.40
N GLY A 74 5.58 -1.71 10.12
CA GLY A 74 6.91 -2.28 9.87
C GLY A 74 7.12 -2.84 8.45
N LYS A 75 6.08 -3.02 7.63
CA LYS A 75 6.20 -3.46 6.23
C LYS A 75 6.67 -2.33 5.33
N VAL A 76 7.62 -2.62 4.46
CA VAL A 76 8.19 -1.64 3.51
C VAL A 76 7.29 -1.47 2.31
N ILE A 77 6.79 -0.26 2.13
CA ILE A 77 5.87 0.12 1.06
C ILE A 77 6.57 1.01 0.04
N GLN A 78 6.48 0.66 -1.23
CA GLN A 78 6.75 1.55 -2.36
C GLN A 78 5.42 2.07 -2.90
N HIS A 79 5.20 3.37 -2.86
CA HIS A 79 3.93 3.97 -3.30
C HIS A 79 4.10 4.71 -4.63
N ARG A 80 3.05 4.62 -5.46
CA ARG A 80 2.89 5.37 -6.71
C ARG A 80 1.43 5.77 -6.90
N VAL A 81 1.20 6.77 -7.76
CA VAL A 81 -0.14 7.14 -8.25
C VAL A 81 -0.19 6.80 -9.74
N SER A 82 -1.23 6.11 -10.17
CA SER A 82 -1.44 5.82 -11.59
C SER A 82 -2.04 7.01 -12.33
N LYS A 83 -1.84 7.07 -13.64
CA LYS A 83 -2.35 8.14 -14.51
C LYS A 83 -3.23 7.59 -15.63
N ILE A 84 -4.37 8.22 -15.83
CA ILE A 84 -5.20 8.01 -17.01
C ILE A 84 -4.41 8.50 -18.23
N THR A 85 -4.44 7.72 -19.30
CA THR A 85 -3.78 8.08 -20.56
C THR A 85 -4.84 8.17 -21.68
N PRO A 86 -4.70 9.13 -22.62
CA PRO A 86 -5.78 9.45 -23.58
C PRO A 86 -6.23 8.30 -24.47
N THR A 87 -5.35 7.39 -24.85
CA THR A 87 -5.58 6.42 -25.93
C THR A 87 -5.76 4.97 -25.50
N LYS A 88 -5.52 4.66 -24.23
CA LYS A 88 -5.53 3.25 -23.77
C LYS A 88 -6.32 3.13 -22.49
N THR A 89 -7.21 2.16 -22.42
CA THR A 89 -7.91 1.76 -21.19
C THR A 89 -6.93 1.33 -20.11
N GLY A 90 -7.32 1.47 -18.86
CA GLY A 90 -6.46 1.30 -17.70
C GLY A 90 -5.60 2.53 -17.45
N GLN A 91 -4.96 2.58 -16.30
CA GLN A 91 -4.12 3.68 -15.88
C GLN A 91 -2.65 3.26 -15.91
N PHE A 92 -1.76 4.14 -16.33
CA PHE A 92 -0.33 3.84 -16.41
C PHE A 92 0.39 4.26 -15.14
N VAL A 93 1.34 3.45 -14.72
CA VAL A 93 2.20 3.73 -13.56
C VAL A 93 3.65 3.32 -13.85
N THR A 94 4.60 4.11 -13.35
CA THR A 94 6.03 3.76 -13.37
C THR A 94 6.39 2.90 -12.18
N ILE A 95 7.18 1.84 -12.40
CA ILE A 95 7.64 0.91 -11.36
C ILE A 95 9.12 0.63 -11.59
N TRP A 96 9.97 1.55 -11.17
CA TRP A 96 11.40 1.42 -11.34
C TRP A 96 12.15 2.10 -10.20
N LYS A 97 13.41 1.77 -10.04
CA LYS A 97 14.38 2.38 -9.15
C LYS A 97 15.61 2.83 -9.92
N ARG A 98 16.49 3.62 -9.29
CA ARG A 98 17.84 3.84 -9.81
C ARG A 98 18.82 2.87 -9.18
N SER A 99 19.73 2.34 -9.99
CA SER A 99 20.88 1.62 -9.52
C SER A 99 21.86 2.56 -8.81
N SER A 100 22.85 2.02 -8.16
CA SER A 100 23.97 2.78 -7.57
C SER A 100 24.74 3.60 -8.61
N SER A 101 24.75 3.16 -9.88
CA SER A 101 25.33 3.89 -11.01
C SER A 101 24.39 4.92 -11.66
N GLY A 102 23.19 5.14 -11.09
CA GLY A 102 22.21 6.11 -11.60
C GLY A 102 21.37 5.63 -12.79
N ILE A 103 21.48 4.34 -13.18
CA ILE A 103 20.71 3.77 -14.29
C ILE A 103 19.32 3.37 -13.82
N THR A 104 18.31 3.61 -14.64
CA THR A 104 16.92 3.18 -14.39
C THR A 104 16.79 1.67 -14.59
N GLU A 105 16.33 0.97 -13.55
CA GLU A 105 16.15 -0.48 -13.56
C GLU A 105 14.84 -0.90 -12.89
N PRO A 106 14.27 -2.08 -13.24
CA PRO A 106 13.15 -2.65 -12.51
C PRO A 106 13.52 -2.94 -11.05
N PHE A 107 12.52 -3.06 -10.20
CA PHE A 107 12.73 -3.66 -8.88
C PHE A 107 13.12 -5.13 -9.00
N ASP A 108 13.91 -5.59 -8.04
CA ASP A 108 14.39 -6.97 -7.95
C ASP A 108 13.84 -7.68 -6.71
N ILE A 109 13.80 -9.00 -6.74
CA ILE A 109 13.35 -9.82 -5.60
C ILE A 109 14.20 -9.58 -4.34
N LEU A 110 15.46 -9.17 -4.51
CA LEU A 110 16.38 -8.87 -3.41
C LEU A 110 16.18 -7.49 -2.81
N ASP A 111 15.39 -6.61 -3.44
CA ASP A 111 15.09 -5.30 -2.89
C ASP A 111 14.31 -5.40 -1.58
N ASP A 112 14.60 -4.51 -0.63
CA ASP A 112 13.85 -4.39 0.63
C ASP A 112 12.49 -3.74 0.38
N ILE A 113 11.53 -4.53 -0.08
CA ILE A 113 10.15 -4.15 -0.37
C ILE A 113 9.24 -5.29 0.06
N ASP A 114 8.17 -5.00 0.78
CA ASP A 114 7.09 -5.96 1.05
C ASP A 114 5.93 -5.78 0.07
N PHE A 115 5.58 -4.52 -0.25
CA PHE A 115 4.46 -4.18 -1.12
C PHE A 115 4.78 -3.04 -2.08
N ILE A 116 4.16 -3.09 -3.27
CA ILE A 116 3.98 -1.90 -4.12
C ILE A 116 2.50 -1.52 -4.04
N VAL A 117 2.23 -0.32 -3.55
CA VAL A 117 0.88 0.25 -3.44
C VAL A 117 0.70 1.30 -4.52
N ILE A 118 -0.36 1.15 -5.32
CA ILE A 118 -0.68 2.06 -6.41
C ILE A 118 -2.05 2.67 -6.18
N THR A 119 -2.07 3.97 -5.91
CA THR A 119 -3.33 4.73 -5.80
C THR A 119 -3.86 5.05 -7.18
N SER A 120 -5.15 4.80 -7.40
CA SER A 120 -5.87 5.08 -8.63
C SER A 120 -7.12 5.91 -8.35
N ARG A 121 -7.35 6.92 -9.19
CA ARG A 121 -8.54 7.78 -9.13
C ARG A 121 -9.10 8.07 -10.53
N SER A 122 -10.42 8.16 -10.62
CA SER A 122 -11.13 8.62 -11.82
C SER A 122 -12.46 9.24 -11.39
N GLY A 123 -12.56 10.57 -11.39
CA GLY A 123 -13.70 11.28 -10.79
C GLY A 123 -13.89 10.88 -9.33
N ASP A 124 -15.08 10.41 -8.98
CA ASP A 124 -15.42 9.96 -7.62
C ASP A 124 -14.92 8.55 -7.30
N ASN A 125 -14.49 7.79 -8.30
CA ASN A 125 -13.91 6.47 -8.11
C ASN A 125 -12.50 6.60 -7.53
N PHE A 126 -12.25 5.95 -6.40
CA PHE A 126 -11.00 6.04 -5.66
C PHE A 126 -10.64 4.70 -5.02
N GLY A 127 -9.36 4.31 -5.08
CA GLY A 127 -8.90 3.09 -4.46
C GLY A 127 -7.41 2.84 -4.63
N GLN A 128 -6.96 1.72 -4.09
CA GLN A 128 -5.55 1.33 -4.12
C GLN A 128 -5.40 -0.13 -4.52
N PHE A 129 -4.45 -0.40 -5.41
CA PHE A 129 -3.89 -1.73 -5.57
C PHE A 129 -2.82 -1.94 -4.50
N ILE A 130 -2.90 -3.04 -3.77
CA ILE A 130 -1.97 -3.42 -2.72
C ILE A 130 -1.31 -4.73 -3.15
N PHE A 131 -0.22 -4.62 -3.91
CA PHE A 131 0.46 -5.78 -4.48
C PHE A 131 1.57 -6.27 -3.57
N PRO A 132 1.47 -7.49 -3.00
CA PRO A 132 2.60 -8.15 -2.35
C PRO A 132 3.74 -8.35 -3.35
N LYS A 133 5.00 -8.24 -2.90
CA LYS A 133 6.19 -8.49 -3.73
C LYS A 133 6.12 -9.84 -4.44
N SER A 134 5.69 -10.90 -3.75
CA SER A 134 5.58 -12.25 -4.31
C SER A 134 4.70 -12.29 -5.56
N VAL A 135 3.55 -11.63 -5.53
CA VAL A 135 2.61 -11.56 -6.66
C VAL A 135 3.25 -10.83 -7.86
N LEU A 136 3.96 -9.74 -7.61
CA LEU A 136 4.64 -9.00 -8.68
C LEU A 136 5.81 -9.78 -9.29
N VAL A 137 6.46 -10.63 -8.51
CA VAL A 137 7.46 -11.58 -9.02
C VAL A 137 6.81 -12.64 -9.89
N ASP A 138 5.71 -13.24 -9.45
CA ASP A 138 4.97 -14.28 -10.20
C ASP A 138 4.36 -13.74 -11.50
N GLN A 139 4.06 -12.43 -11.56
CA GLN A 139 3.60 -11.72 -12.75
C GLN A 139 4.75 -11.14 -13.60
N GLU A 140 5.99 -11.49 -13.29
CA GLU A 140 7.22 -11.02 -13.97
C GLU A 140 7.35 -9.48 -14.04
N ILE A 141 6.78 -8.78 -13.05
CA ILE A 141 6.87 -7.33 -12.92
C ILE A 141 8.12 -6.95 -12.12
N ILE A 142 8.45 -7.71 -11.09
CA ILE A 142 9.70 -7.65 -10.33
C ILE A 142 10.65 -8.70 -10.89
N THR A 143 11.92 -8.36 -11.04
CA THR A 143 12.96 -9.26 -11.56
C THR A 143 13.27 -10.36 -10.55
N ARG A 144 13.43 -11.60 -11.04
CA ARG A 144 13.96 -12.74 -10.28
C ARG A 144 15.04 -13.44 -11.10
N ASN A 145 16.27 -13.50 -10.61
CA ASN A 145 17.42 -14.14 -11.29
C ASN A 145 17.63 -13.61 -12.73
N GLY A 146 17.53 -12.31 -12.92
CA GLY A 146 17.69 -11.65 -14.23
C GLY A 146 16.55 -11.87 -15.22
N LYS A 147 15.44 -12.53 -14.79
CA LYS A 147 14.26 -12.74 -15.63
C LYS A 147 13.12 -11.83 -15.19
N GLY A 148 12.25 -11.43 -16.13
CA GLY A 148 11.16 -10.50 -15.90
C GLY A 148 11.66 -9.06 -15.70
N GLY A 149 10.88 -8.29 -14.93
CA GLY A 149 11.21 -6.90 -14.61
C GLY A 149 10.59 -5.91 -15.59
N LYS A 150 9.78 -5.00 -15.05
CA LYS A 150 9.14 -3.93 -15.83
C LYS A 150 9.43 -2.58 -15.19
N ARG A 151 9.69 -1.55 -16.00
CA ARG A 151 9.84 -0.17 -15.55
C ARG A 151 8.52 0.58 -15.45
N GLY A 152 7.43 -0.02 -15.92
CA GLY A 152 6.07 0.50 -15.83
C GLY A 152 5.05 -0.55 -16.23
N MET A 153 3.82 -0.35 -15.80
CA MET A 153 2.70 -1.25 -16.12
C MET A 153 1.40 -0.48 -16.23
N ARG A 154 0.37 -1.16 -16.73
CA ARG A 154 -1.00 -0.69 -16.60
C ARG A 154 -1.69 -1.40 -15.44
N VAL A 155 -2.44 -0.61 -14.70
CA VAL A 155 -3.41 -1.11 -13.72
C VAL A 155 -4.82 -0.85 -14.24
N TYR A 156 -5.72 -1.77 -13.95
CA TYR A 156 -7.11 -1.73 -14.43
C TYR A 156 -8.04 -1.75 -13.21
N PRO A 157 -8.35 -0.57 -12.64
CA PRO A 157 -9.31 -0.49 -11.55
C PRO A 157 -10.66 -1.13 -11.93
N PRO A 158 -11.48 -1.58 -10.97
CA PRO A 158 -12.76 -2.25 -11.26
C PRO A 158 -13.76 -1.43 -12.07
N TRP A 159 -13.62 -0.11 -12.10
CA TRP A 159 -14.46 0.79 -12.89
C TRP A 159 -14.00 0.97 -14.34
N ASP A 160 -12.81 0.49 -14.69
CA ASP A 160 -12.32 0.54 -16.06
C ASP A 160 -12.85 -0.68 -16.84
N THR A 161 -13.33 -0.46 -18.07
CA THR A 161 -13.73 -1.54 -18.95
C THR A 161 -12.53 -2.00 -19.77
N ALA A 162 -12.07 -3.23 -19.54
CA ALA A 162 -11.01 -3.82 -20.33
C ALA A 162 -11.48 -4.02 -21.79
N THR A 163 -10.63 -3.64 -22.77
CA THR A 163 -11.01 -3.60 -24.19
C THR A 163 -10.43 -4.74 -25.02
N ASN A 164 -9.67 -5.64 -24.40
CA ASN A 164 -9.09 -6.81 -25.07
C ASN A 164 -8.76 -7.90 -24.05
N LYS A 165 -8.58 -9.14 -24.53
CA LYS A 165 -8.31 -10.32 -23.70
C LYS A 165 -7.09 -10.17 -22.76
N GLN A 166 -6.04 -9.48 -23.20
CA GLN A 166 -4.86 -9.26 -22.36
C GLN A 166 -5.17 -8.31 -21.20
N ALA A 167 -5.94 -7.24 -21.45
CA ALA A 167 -6.39 -6.31 -20.42
C ALA A 167 -7.34 -7.00 -19.43
N GLU A 168 -8.30 -7.81 -19.93
CA GLU A 168 -9.22 -8.60 -19.09
C GLU A 168 -8.46 -9.57 -18.17
N LYS A 169 -7.50 -10.32 -18.72
CA LYS A 169 -6.65 -11.21 -17.92
C LYS A 169 -5.86 -10.44 -16.87
N THR A 170 -5.34 -9.27 -17.22
CA THR A 170 -4.59 -8.43 -16.29
C THR A 170 -5.50 -7.87 -15.19
N GLN A 171 -6.66 -7.33 -15.55
CA GLN A 171 -7.64 -6.82 -14.59
C GLN A 171 -8.11 -7.90 -13.62
N SER A 172 -8.36 -9.11 -14.12
CA SER A 172 -8.84 -10.24 -13.31
C SER A 172 -7.92 -10.57 -12.14
N TRP A 173 -6.60 -10.66 -12.36
CA TRP A 173 -5.70 -10.92 -11.24
C TRP A 173 -5.48 -9.69 -10.36
N GLN A 174 -5.46 -8.47 -10.94
CA GLN A 174 -5.26 -7.23 -10.20
C GLN A 174 -6.42 -6.93 -9.25
N ALA A 175 -7.65 -7.25 -9.64
CA ALA A 175 -8.85 -7.03 -8.83
C ALA A 175 -8.80 -7.73 -7.47
N ASN A 176 -8.09 -8.85 -7.35
CA ASN A 176 -7.90 -9.57 -6.08
C ASN A 176 -7.08 -8.76 -5.05
N TYR A 177 -6.37 -7.73 -5.48
CA TYR A 177 -5.51 -6.88 -4.68
C TYR A 177 -5.99 -5.43 -4.63
N PHE A 178 -7.23 -5.18 -5.06
CA PHE A 178 -7.79 -3.84 -5.11
C PHE A 178 -8.64 -3.52 -3.88
N LEU A 179 -8.35 -2.39 -3.25
CA LEU A 179 -9.11 -1.81 -2.16
C LEU A 179 -9.86 -0.59 -2.68
N THR A 180 -11.19 -0.67 -2.77
CA THR A 180 -12.02 0.51 -3.03
C THR A 180 -12.06 1.37 -1.77
N ILE A 181 -11.76 2.65 -1.91
CA ILE A 181 -11.81 3.63 -0.82
C ILE A 181 -13.08 4.46 -1.02
N ASN A 182 -14.03 4.25 -0.14
CA ASN A 182 -15.27 5.01 -0.07
C ASN A 182 -15.56 5.34 1.41
N ASN A 183 -16.59 6.14 1.65
CA ASN A 183 -16.95 6.56 3.00
C ASN A 183 -17.56 5.43 3.86
N HIS A 184 -17.69 4.19 3.34
CA HIS A 184 -18.20 3.04 4.08
C HIS A 184 -17.07 2.32 4.84
N ALA A 185 -16.78 2.78 6.04
CA ALA A 185 -15.60 2.40 6.83
C ALA A 185 -15.46 0.88 7.12
N ALA A 186 -16.54 0.17 7.46
CA ALA A 186 -16.43 -1.19 7.99
C ALA A 186 -15.91 -2.24 6.99
N THR A 187 -16.33 -2.18 5.72
CA THR A 187 -15.89 -3.13 4.69
C THR A 187 -14.44 -2.89 4.30
N CYS A 188 -14.01 -1.62 4.31
CA CYS A 188 -12.66 -1.22 4.03
C CYS A 188 -11.66 -1.77 5.06
N LEU A 189 -11.99 -1.76 6.36
CA LEU A 189 -11.10 -2.20 7.45
C LEU A 189 -10.73 -3.69 7.35
N ASN A 190 -11.71 -4.56 7.11
CA ASN A 190 -11.46 -6.01 7.01
C ASN A 190 -10.64 -6.37 5.77
N LEU A 191 -10.94 -5.75 4.63
CA LEU A 191 -10.20 -5.98 3.39
C LEU A 191 -8.77 -5.44 3.48
N THR A 192 -8.58 -4.28 4.10
CA THR A 192 -7.25 -3.70 4.33
C THR A 192 -6.38 -4.63 5.16
N LYS A 193 -6.90 -5.14 6.29
CA LYS A 193 -6.18 -6.12 7.12
C LYS A 193 -5.85 -7.39 6.34
N LYS A 194 -6.78 -7.88 5.54
CA LYS A 194 -6.57 -9.05 4.68
C LYS A 194 -5.46 -8.82 3.66
N LEU A 195 -5.46 -7.68 2.97
CA LEU A 195 -4.48 -7.40 1.91
C LEU A 195 -3.07 -7.16 2.44
N PHE A 196 -2.93 -6.47 3.59
CA PHE A 196 -1.60 -6.17 4.13
C PHE A 196 -1.03 -7.26 5.06
N PHE A 197 -1.87 -8.06 5.73
CA PHE A 197 -1.40 -8.91 6.83
C PHE A 197 -1.76 -10.40 6.70
N GLN A 198 -2.69 -10.78 5.83
CA GLN A 198 -2.91 -12.20 5.56
C GLN A 198 -1.92 -12.66 4.48
N THR A 199 -0.78 -13.20 4.91
CA THR A 199 0.03 -14.09 4.08
C THR A 199 -0.84 -15.28 3.68
N LYS A 200 -0.95 -15.56 2.36
CA LYS A 200 -1.44 -16.89 1.95
C LYS A 200 -0.50 -17.91 2.56
N GLU A 201 -0.96 -18.67 3.53
CA GLU A 201 -0.31 -19.94 3.86
C GLU A 201 -0.27 -20.72 2.54
N LYS A 202 0.93 -21.13 2.13
CA LYS A 202 1.09 -22.03 1.00
C LYS A 202 0.58 -23.39 1.50
N GLU A 203 -0.59 -23.81 0.98
CA GLU A 203 -0.92 -25.23 0.92
C GLU A 203 0.07 -25.97 0.03
#